data_d99c64fc19f2d058ca24ea39e0cdf610
#
_entry.id   d99c64fc19f2d058ca24ea39e0cdf610
#
_cell.length_a   1.000
_cell.length_b   1.000
_cell.length_c   1.000
_cell.angle_alpha   90.00
_cell.angle_beta   90.00
_cell.angle_gamma   90.00
#
_symmetry.space_group_name_H-M   'P 1'
#
loop_
_entity.id
_entity.type
_entity.pdbx_description
1 polymer ?
#
loop_
_entity_poly.entity_id
_entity_poly.type
_entity_poly.pdbx_seq_one_letter_code
_entity_poly.pdbx_strand_id
1 'polypeptide(L)'
;TQSVFSGRRIEKLLHDSIRMMWLAQDQTPSYKTINRFRVNPNTDALIESLFIQFHSQCLKQNLIDDNSIFIDGTKVEASANRYTFVWKKSIQNHESKLNENSKALYRDLVEEKIIPEIKEDGDSDLTIEEIDLIGSHLDKEIEDLNHSIENEDCTQIRKQTRKKRTEIKKFKKKFDDYSERKSKYEEQKSILKDRNSFSKTDHDATFMRMKEDHMKNGQLKPGYNLQIATNSQFVLSYDLFQNPTDTRTLIPFLTMIQNTFGYLPEYIVADAGYGSEQNYMAIIDDFNKTPLITYGMFIKDKTRKFKSDIFNTQNWKYDELNDEFICPNNKRIGFKRYAYRNDRYGFKRDFKLYECDDCSACSLRQQCMKPNSKSNKKIMKNYNWEYFKAQINQKLSEPETKKIYSQRKIDVEPVFGFMKAILGFTRMSVR
;
A
#
# COMPACT_ATOMS: atom_id res chain seq x y z
N THR A 1 3.67 4.89 32.57
CA THR A 1 4.46 5.57 31.56
C THR A 1 4.22 7.08 31.64
N GLN A 2 5.29 7.85 31.61
CA GLN A 2 5.26 9.32 31.78
C GLN A 2 5.13 10.07 30.44
N SER A 3 4.87 9.36 29.32
CA SER A 3 4.88 9.91 27.96
C SER A 3 6.16 10.69 27.61
N VAL A 4 7.29 10.28 28.18
CA VAL A 4 8.59 10.92 28.00
C VAL A 4 9.45 10.04 27.11
N PHE A 5 9.76 10.52 25.90
CA PHE A 5 10.52 9.79 24.89
C PHE A 5 11.92 10.34 24.65
N SER A 6 12.18 11.59 25.03
CA SER A 6 13.50 12.23 24.86
C SER A 6 14.52 11.71 25.88
N GLY A 7 15.69 11.26 25.41
CA GLY A 7 16.76 10.78 26.29
C GLY A 7 17.14 11.79 27.36
N ARG A 8 17.22 13.09 27.03
CA ARG A 8 17.50 14.15 28.00
C ARG A 8 16.42 14.31 29.09
N ARG A 9 15.13 14.14 28.67
CA ARG A 9 14.03 14.18 29.66
C ARG A 9 14.00 12.93 30.52
N ILE A 10 14.36 11.77 29.98
CA ILE A 10 14.48 10.52 30.76
C ILE A 10 15.59 10.68 31.77
N GLU A 11 16.78 11.13 31.36
CA GLU A 11 17.91 11.42 32.30
C GLU A 11 17.45 12.37 33.41
N LYS A 12 16.75 13.45 33.06
CA LYS A 12 16.22 14.38 34.08
C LYS A 12 15.25 13.68 35.06
N LEU A 13 14.35 12.85 34.56
CA LEU A 13 13.41 12.10 35.40
C LEU A 13 14.09 11.12 36.35
N LEU A 14 15.23 10.55 35.96
CA LEU A 14 16.04 9.68 36.84
C LEU A 14 16.66 10.42 38.04
N HIS A 15 16.78 11.75 37.94
CA HIS A 15 17.22 12.59 39.03
C HIS A 15 16.08 13.24 39.83
N ASP A 16 14.92 13.47 39.19
CA ASP A 16 13.84 14.28 39.79
C ASP A 16 12.68 13.40 40.34
N SER A 17 12.58 12.14 39.95
CA SER A 17 11.44 11.29 40.31
C SER A 17 11.87 10.08 41.15
N ILE A 18 11.42 10.02 42.39
CA ILE A 18 11.66 8.89 43.30
C ILE A 18 11.21 7.56 42.67
N ARG A 19 10.08 7.56 41.94
CA ARG A 19 9.59 6.37 41.24
C ARG A 19 10.56 5.89 40.15
N MET A 20 11.15 6.84 39.41
CA MET A 20 12.10 6.50 38.35
C MET A 20 13.46 6.09 38.93
N MET A 21 13.90 6.71 40.00
CA MET A 21 15.10 6.29 40.77
C MET A 21 14.96 4.84 41.22
N TRP A 22 13.83 4.51 41.85
CA TRP A 22 13.55 3.16 42.32
C TRP A 22 13.50 2.14 41.14
N LEU A 23 12.82 2.46 40.06
CA LEU A 23 12.74 1.59 38.88
C LEU A 23 14.12 1.38 38.22
N ALA A 24 14.94 2.39 38.21
CA ALA A 24 16.30 2.33 37.67
C ALA A 24 17.33 1.78 38.67
N GLN A 25 16.92 1.37 39.87
CA GLN A 25 17.80 0.90 40.94
C GLN A 25 18.94 1.91 41.20
N ASP A 26 18.56 3.18 41.30
CA ASP A 26 19.46 4.34 41.46
C ASP A 26 20.52 4.53 40.36
N GLN A 27 20.37 3.81 39.23
CA GLN A 27 21.22 4.04 38.07
C GLN A 27 20.74 5.29 37.30
N THR A 28 21.70 6.16 36.97
CA THR A 28 21.44 7.41 36.26
C THR A 28 22.16 7.46 34.90
N PRO A 29 21.79 6.61 33.92
CA PRO A 29 22.45 6.63 32.64
C PRO A 29 22.23 7.98 31.92
N SER A 30 23.29 8.51 31.32
CA SER A 30 23.23 9.74 30.57
C SER A 30 22.33 9.59 29.34
N TYR A 31 21.78 10.70 28.83
CA TYR A 31 21.00 10.70 27.58
C TYR A 31 21.77 10.09 26.39
N LYS A 32 23.09 10.20 26.37
CA LYS A 32 23.95 9.59 25.35
C LYS A 32 23.88 8.06 25.43
N THR A 33 23.95 7.50 26.63
CA THR A 33 23.84 6.06 26.90
C THR A 33 22.44 5.55 26.46
N ILE A 34 21.39 6.26 26.85
CA ILE A 34 20.01 5.94 26.45
C ILE A 34 19.86 5.94 24.93
N ASN A 35 20.39 6.96 24.25
CA ASN A 35 20.29 7.04 22.80
C ASN A 35 21.17 5.98 22.09
N ARG A 36 22.37 5.67 22.62
CA ARG A 36 23.20 4.57 22.08
C ARG A 36 22.50 3.22 22.22
N PHE A 37 21.84 2.97 23.35
CA PHE A 37 21.03 1.76 23.52
C PHE A 37 19.96 1.66 22.45
N ARG A 38 19.21 2.73 22.16
CA ARG A 38 18.14 2.74 21.15
C ARG A 38 18.59 2.42 19.74
N VAL A 39 19.81 2.80 19.38
CA VAL A 39 20.37 2.57 18.02
C VAL A 39 21.34 1.38 17.98
N ASN A 40 21.47 0.63 19.07
CA ASN A 40 22.31 -0.55 19.09
C ASN A 40 21.66 -1.66 18.26
N PRO A 41 22.36 -2.30 17.32
CA PRO A 41 21.82 -3.36 16.48
C PRO A 41 21.24 -4.56 17.27
N ASN A 42 21.73 -4.80 18.49
CA ASN A 42 21.26 -5.90 19.33
C ASN A 42 20.00 -5.55 20.15
N THR A 43 19.58 -4.30 20.16
CA THR A 43 18.41 -3.87 20.97
C THR A 43 17.11 -4.46 20.46
N ASP A 44 16.94 -4.58 19.14
CA ASP A 44 15.75 -5.16 18.56
C ASP A 44 15.61 -6.64 18.93
N ALA A 45 16.68 -7.42 18.82
CA ALA A 45 16.71 -8.82 19.23
C ALA A 45 16.47 -9.00 20.75
N LEU A 46 16.99 -8.09 21.57
CA LEU A 46 16.74 -8.08 23.02
C LEU A 46 15.26 -7.83 23.32
N ILE A 47 14.65 -6.80 22.69
CA ILE A 47 13.24 -6.47 22.89
C ILE A 47 12.37 -7.63 22.43
N GLU A 48 12.66 -8.23 21.28
CA GLU A 48 11.94 -9.41 20.77
C GLU A 48 12.03 -10.58 21.74
N SER A 49 13.21 -10.90 22.24
CA SER A 49 13.41 -11.95 23.25
C SER A 49 12.61 -11.71 24.53
N LEU A 50 12.61 -10.48 25.05
CA LEU A 50 11.82 -10.11 26.22
C LEU A 50 10.31 -10.24 25.95
N PHE A 51 9.88 -9.92 24.73
CA PHE A 51 8.49 -10.00 24.33
C PHE A 51 8.03 -11.46 24.25
N ILE A 52 8.84 -12.35 23.69
CA ILE A 52 8.60 -13.80 23.65
C ILE A 52 8.52 -14.38 25.08
N GLN A 53 9.44 -13.96 25.96
CA GLN A 53 9.43 -14.39 27.36
C GLN A 53 8.17 -13.92 28.08
N PHE A 54 7.75 -12.68 27.88
CA PHE A 54 6.51 -12.12 28.41
C PHE A 54 5.28 -12.93 27.95
N HIS A 55 5.18 -13.21 26.65
CA HIS A 55 4.11 -14.03 26.08
C HIS A 55 4.07 -15.44 26.73
N SER A 56 5.23 -16.10 26.83
CA SER A 56 5.35 -17.40 27.49
C SER A 56 4.93 -17.36 28.97
N GLN A 57 5.24 -16.28 29.69
CA GLN A 57 4.81 -16.06 31.05
C GLN A 57 3.31 -15.89 31.17
N CYS A 58 2.69 -15.12 30.26
CA CYS A 58 1.22 -14.94 30.23
C CYS A 58 0.49 -16.26 30.00
N LEU A 59 0.98 -17.13 29.10
CA LEU A 59 0.46 -18.48 28.89
C LEU A 59 0.56 -19.34 30.16
N LYS A 60 1.72 -19.38 30.80
CA LYS A 60 1.95 -20.15 32.03
C LYS A 60 1.05 -19.73 33.18
N GLN A 61 0.67 -18.46 33.23
CA GLN A 61 -0.21 -17.90 34.25
C GLN A 61 -1.69 -17.94 33.88
N ASN A 62 -2.05 -18.53 32.72
CA ASN A 62 -3.40 -18.56 32.17
C ASN A 62 -4.05 -17.16 32.03
N LEU A 63 -3.24 -16.14 31.76
CA LEU A 63 -3.69 -14.77 31.48
C LEU A 63 -4.17 -14.62 30.03
N ILE A 64 -3.64 -15.43 29.15
CA ILE A 64 -4.00 -15.57 27.73
C ILE A 64 -4.21 -17.04 27.40
N ASP A 65 -4.99 -17.32 26.36
CA ASP A 65 -5.13 -18.65 25.79
C ASP A 65 -4.43 -18.73 24.42
N ASP A 66 -4.23 -19.93 23.92
CA ASP A 66 -3.64 -20.23 22.62
C ASP A 66 -4.69 -20.61 21.57
N ASN A 67 -5.98 -20.45 21.90
CA ASN A 67 -7.07 -20.87 21.03
C ASN A 67 -7.41 -19.81 19.97
N SER A 68 -7.33 -18.52 20.33
CA SER A 68 -7.73 -17.42 19.45
C SER A 68 -6.77 -16.24 19.48
N ILE A 69 -6.66 -15.53 18.36
CA ILE A 69 -5.92 -14.27 18.24
C ILE A 69 -6.78 -13.21 17.58
N PHE A 70 -6.84 -12.02 18.19
CA PHE A 70 -7.64 -10.91 17.71
C PHE A 70 -6.72 -9.88 17.04
N ILE A 71 -6.96 -9.61 15.76
CA ILE A 71 -6.11 -8.72 14.95
C ILE A 71 -6.92 -7.50 14.54
N ASP A 72 -6.32 -6.33 14.73
CA ASP A 72 -6.84 -5.06 14.18
C ASP A 72 -5.68 -4.09 13.92
N GLY A 73 -5.95 -3.12 13.06
CA GLY A 73 -4.97 -2.12 12.63
C GLY A 73 -5.38 -0.71 13.00
N THR A 74 -4.38 0.12 13.26
CA THR A 74 -4.58 1.56 13.41
C THR A 74 -3.52 2.35 12.67
N LYS A 75 -3.84 3.59 12.31
CA LYS A 75 -2.88 4.49 11.65
C LYS A 75 -2.15 5.32 12.71
N VAL A 76 -0.82 5.39 12.58
CA VAL A 76 0.06 6.23 13.43
C VAL A 76 0.77 7.22 12.52
N GLU A 77 0.74 8.51 12.87
CA GLU A 77 1.41 9.56 12.09
C GLU A 77 2.94 9.42 12.21
N ALA A 78 3.63 9.54 11.08
CA ALA A 78 5.09 9.51 11.05
C ALA A 78 5.70 10.83 11.57
N SER A 79 6.96 10.76 12.05
CA SER A 79 7.76 11.96 12.37
C SER A 79 8.29 12.61 11.09
N ALA A 80 7.40 13.03 10.20
CA ALA A 80 7.71 13.52 8.86
C ALA A 80 7.00 14.84 8.54
N ASN A 81 7.52 15.55 7.53
CA ASN A 81 6.88 16.77 7.05
C ASN A 81 5.63 16.40 6.22
N ARG A 82 4.49 17.00 6.57
CA ARG A 82 3.19 16.76 5.91
C ARG A 82 3.11 17.31 4.49
N TYR A 83 3.97 18.24 4.12
CA TYR A 83 3.89 18.96 2.85
C TYR A 83 4.95 18.51 1.83
N THR A 84 5.85 17.63 2.21
CA THR A 84 6.89 17.09 1.32
C THR A 84 6.53 15.67 0.91
N PHE A 85 5.76 15.54 -0.16
CA PHE A 85 5.26 14.27 -0.66
C PHE A 85 5.73 14.00 -2.10
N VAL A 86 5.81 12.73 -2.44
CA VAL A 86 6.03 12.22 -3.79
C VAL A 86 4.90 11.24 -4.13
N TRP A 87 4.23 11.46 -5.27
CA TRP A 87 3.13 10.63 -5.73
C TRP A 87 3.52 9.83 -6.96
N LYS A 88 3.25 8.53 -6.96
CA LYS A 88 3.51 7.63 -8.10
C LYS A 88 2.93 8.15 -9.42
N LYS A 89 1.67 8.58 -9.40
CA LYS A 89 0.99 9.13 -10.57
C LYS A 89 1.64 10.42 -11.08
N SER A 90 2.18 11.25 -10.18
CA SER A 90 2.88 12.49 -10.54
C SER A 90 4.19 12.18 -11.26
N ILE A 91 4.97 11.22 -10.73
CA ILE A 91 6.20 10.75 -11.37
C ILE A 91 5.90 10.23 -12.77
N GLN A 92 4.91 9.32 -12.91
CA GLN A 92 4.53 8.76 -14.21
C GLN A 92 4.16 9.83 -15.23
N ASN A 93 3.36 10.82 -14.83
CA ASN A 93 2.96 11.91 -15.71
C ASN A 93 4.14 12.82 -16.12
N HIS A 94 5.05 13.10 -15.18
CA HIS A 94 6.22 13.93 -15.46
C HIS A 94 7.24 13.19 -16.31
N GLU A 95 7.43 11.90 -16.09
CA GLU A 95 8.32 11.05 -16.88
C GLU A 95 7.80 10.88 -18.31
N SER A 96 6.50 10.64 -18.50
CA SER A 96 5.89 10.56 -19.84
C SER A 96 6.16 11.85 -20.64
N LYS A 97 5.91 13.03 -20.03
CA LYS A 97 6.20 14.31 -20.66
C LYS A 97 7.69 14.53 -20.94
N LEU A 98 8.57 14.08 -20.03
CA LEU A 98 10.01 14.18 -20.24
C LEU A 98 10.42 13.30 -21.43
N ASN A 99 9.92 12.08 -21.51
CA ASN A 99 10.20 11.16 -22.61
C ASN A 99 9.70 11.71 -23.96
N GLU A 100 8.49 12.26 -24.01
CA GLU A 100 7.97 12.93 -25.21
C GLU A 100 8.84 14.09 -25.66
N ASN A 101 9.21 14.98 -24.72
CA ASN A 101 10.02 16.15 -25.02
C ASN A 101 11.46 15.79 -25.41
N SER A 102 12.07 14.82 -24.75
CA SER A 102 13.44 14.37 -25.08
C SER A 102 13.50 13.70 -26.44
N LYS A 103 12.50 12.88 -26.79
CA LYS A 103 12.38 12.28 -28.12
C LYS A 103 12.20 13.33 -29.23
N ALA A 104 11.30 14.29 -29.01
CA ALA A 104 11.07 15.34 -30.01
C ALA A 104 12.36 16.11 -30.25
N LEU A 105 13.05 16.55 -29.19
CA LEU A 105 14.31 17.27 -29.30
C LEU A 105 15.41 16.41 -29.93
N TYR A 106 15.50 15.14 -29.64
CA TYR A 106 16.44 14.22 -30.27
C TYR A 106 16.21 14.11 -31.79
N ARG A 107 14.95 13.94 -32.22
CA ARG A 107 14.62 13.91 -33.66
C ARG A 107 15.01 15.20 -34.37
N ASP A 108 14.69 16.35 -33.79
CA ASP A 108 15.07 17.65 -34.35
C ASP A 108 16.61 17.75 -34.57
N LEU A 109 17.40 17.29 -33.57
CA LEU A 109 18.86 17.32 -33.65
C LEU A 109 19.43 16.35 -34.69
N VAL A 110 18.83 15.21 -34.91
CA VAL A 110 19.23 14.23 -35.94
C VAL A 110 18.84 14.76 -37.34
N GLU A 111 17.62 15.29 -37.49
CA GLU A 111 17.16 15.92 -38.77
C GLU A 111 18.03 17.09 -39.17
N GLU A 112 18.45 17.94 -38.23
CA GLU A 112 19.37 19.04 -38.44
C GLU A 112 20.85 18.62 -38.62
N LYS A 113 21.13 17.30 -38.52
CA LYS A 113 22.48 16.70 -38.60
C LYS A 113 23.47 17.27 -37.58
N ILE A 114 23.00 17.68 -36.42
CA ILE A 114 23.85 18.17 -35.32
C ILE A 114 24.47 16.98 -34.57
N ILE A 115 23.75 15.90 -34.45
CA ILE A 115 24.22 14.64 -33.83
C ILE A 115 23.97 13.45 -34.78
N PRO A 116 24.76 12.39 -34.69
CA PRO A 116 24.50 11.15 -35.42
C PRO A 116 23.25 10.47 -34.87
N GLU A 117 22.62 9.62 -35.66
CA GLU A 117 21.56 8.73 -35.22
C GLU A 117 22.14 7.67 -34.28
N ILE A 118 21.68 7.67 -33.01
CA ILE A 118 22.20 6.79 -31.95
C ILE A 118 21.33 5.55 -31.81
N LYS A 119 20.08 5.61 -32.30
CA LYS A 119 19.06 4.61 -32.05
C LYS A 119 18.44 4.09 -33.33
N GLU A 120 18.49 2.77 -33.54
CA GLU A 120 17.87 2.11 -34.70
C GLU A 120 16.34 2.13 -34.65
N ASP A 121 15.74 2.16 -33.43
CA ASP A 121 14.30 2.17 -33.20
C ASP A 121 13.87 3.54 -32.66
N GLY A 122 13.59 4.46 -33.57
CA GLY A 122 13.32 5.89 -33.27
C GLY A 122 12.07 6.17 -32.43
N ASP A 123 11.29 5.14 -32.05
CA ASP A 123 10.01 5.33 -31.35
C ASP A 123 10.06 4.93 -29.85
N SER A 124 11.11 4.24 -29.40
CA SER A 124 11.28 3.88 -27.97
C SER A 124 11.78 5.07 -27.14
N ASP A 125 11.54 5.05 -25.82
CA ASP A 125 12.00 6.10 -24.90
C ASP A 125 13.52 6.09 -24.78
N LEU A 126 14.16 7.27 -24.70
CA LEU A 126 15.59 7.39 -24.50
C LEU A 126 15.97 6.90 -23.09
N THR A 127 17.01 6.08 -23.00
CA THR A 127 17.61 5.69 -21.70
C THR A 127 18.46 6.82 -21.13
N ILE A 128 18.92 6.71 -19.89
CA ILE A 128 19.83 7.70 -19.29
C ILE A 128 21.15 7.70 -20.04
N GLU A 129 21.67 6.52 -20.37
CA GLU A 129 22.93 6.35 -21.11
C GLU A 129 22.85 6.97 -22.50
N GLU A 130 21.72 6.84 -23.20
CA GLU A 130 21.50 7.46 -24.51
C GLU A 130 21.42 8.99 -24.39
N ILE A 131 20.77 9.52 -23.35
CA ILE A 131 20.69 10.96 -23.07
C ILE A 131 22.10 11.52 -22.77
N ASP A 132 22.89 10.82 -21.99
CA ASP A 132 24.27 11.24 -21.66
C ASP A 132 25.19 11.14 -22.88
N LEU A 133 25.00 10.15 -23.76
CA LEU A 133 25.70 10.04 -25.02
C LEU A 133 25.37 11.20 -25.96
N ILE A 134 24.11 11.60 -26.08
CA ILE A 134 23.68 12.78 -26.80
C ILE A 134 24.39 14.04 -26.24
N GLY A 135 24.39 14.15 -24.91
CA GLY A 135 25.10 15.20 -24.21
C GLY A 135 26.60 15.29 -24.59
N SER A 136 27.27 14.15 -24.67
CA SER A 136 28.68 14.04 -25.05
C SER A 136 28.92 14.42 -26.50
N HIS A 137 28.01 14.10 -27.42
CA HIS A 137 28.10 14.56 -28.82
C HIS A 137 27.91 16.07 -28.94
N LEU A 138 26.98 16.66 -28.17
CA LEU A 138 26.79 18.11 -28.13
C LEU A 138 28.00 18.84 -27.54
N ASP A 139 28.68 18.27 -26.55
CA ASP A 139 29.93 18.84 -26.00
C ASP A 139 31.03 18.87 -27.04
N LYS A 140 31.23 17.80 -27.83
CA LYS A 140 32.19 17.76 -28.94
C LYS A 140 31.88 18.85 -30.00
N GLU A 141 30.62 18.96 -30.43
CA GLU A 141 30.21 19.98 -31.39
C GLU A 141 30.45 21.39 -30.82
N ILE A 142 30.26 21.61 -29.50
CA ILE A 142 30.60 22.90 -28.86
C ILE A 142 32.10 23.16 -28.89
N GLU A 143 32.94 22.17 -28.68
CA GLU A 143 34.42 22.28 -28.77
C GLU A 143 34.86 22.63 -30.20
N ASP A 144 34.33 21.91 -31.20
CA ASP A 144 34.63 22.15 -32.62
C ASP A 144 34.23 23.57 -33.05
N LEU A 145 33.06 24.04 -32.58
CA LEU A 145 32.62 25.41 -32.81
C LEU A 145 33.49 26.45 -32.08
N ASN A 146 34.03 26.15 -30.90
CA ASN A 146 34.98 27.03 -30.22
C ASN A 146 36.28 27.17 -31.03
N HIS A 147 36.86 26.07 -31.52
CA HIS A 147 38.03 26.07 -32.38
C HIS A 147 37.78 26.85 -33.69
N SER A 148 36.60 26.66 -34.29
CA SER A 148 36.21 27.41 -35.49
C SER A 148 36.09 28.90 -35.22
N ILE A 149 35.59 29.33 -34.07
CA ILE A 149 35.47 30.74 -33.67
C ILE A 149 36.85 31.39 -33.46
N GLU A 150 37.81 30.64 -32.92
CA GLU A 150 39.16 31.11 -32.65
C GLU A 150 39.98 31.32 -33.96
N ASN A 151 39.81 30.41 -34.94
CA ASN A 151 40.57 30.38 -36.18
C ASN A 151 39.91 31.12 -37.34
N GLU A 152 38.70 31.69 -37.16
CA GLU A 152 37.95 32.37 -38.23
C GLU A 152 38.28 33.86 -38.25
N ASP A 153 38.75 34.37 -39.41
CA ASP A 153 39.09 35.78 -39.60
C ASP A 153 37.90 36.66 -40.03
N CYS A 154 36.86 36.03 -40.64
CA CYS A 154 35.69 36.77 -41.10
C CYS A 154 34.72 37.09 -39.97
N THR A 155 34.48 38.34 -39.65
CA THR A 155 33.64 38.80 -38.56
C THR A 155 32.18 38.36 -38.70
N GLN A 156 31.65 38.23 -39.92
CA GLN A 156 30.27 37.80 -40.16
C GLN A 156 30.12 36.30 -39.86
N ILE A 157 31.03 35.47 -40.35
CA ILE A 157 31.05 34.04 -40.13
C ILE A 157 31.22 33.74 -38.62
N ARG A 158 32.19 34.42 -37.98
CA ARG A 158 32.41 34.32 -36.53
C ARG A 158 31.16 34.64 -35.73
N LYS A 159 30.34 35.62 -36.14
CA LYS A 159 29.08 35.96 -35.47
C LYS A 159 28.01 34.88 -35.66
N GLN A 160 27.92 34.28 -36.84
CA GLN A 160 27.01 33.15 -37.11
C GLN A 160 27.38 31.90 -36.30
N THR A 161 28.67 31.54 -36.27
CA THR A 161 29.19 30.42 -35.51
C THR A 161 28.94 30.56 -33.98
N ARG A 162 29.11 31.80 -33.47
CA ARG A 162 28.76 32.12 -32.08
C ARG A 162 27.27 31.94 -31.79
N LYS A 163 26.37 32.26 -32.72
CA LYS A 163 24.91 31.99 -32.54
C LYS A 163 24.64 30.50 -32.51
N LYS A 164 25.16 29.72 -33.49
CA LYS A 164 25.01 28.26 -33.53
C LYS A 164 25.51 27.62 -32.22
N ARG A 165 26.72 27.99 -31.76
CA ARG A 165 27.23 27.52 -30.47
C ARG A 165 26.30 27.83 -29.31
N THR A 166 25.68 29.00 -29.27
CA THR A 166 24.77 29.40 -28.20
C THR A 166 23.48 28.54 -28.22
N GLU A 167 23.00 28.18 -29.40
CA GLU A 167 21.84 27.27 -29.56
C GLU A 167 22.19 25.87 -29.12
N ILE A 168 23.31 25.30 -29.51
CA ILE A 168 23.76 23.98 -29.10
C ILE A 168 23.98 23.90 -27.57
N LYS A 169 24.54 24.95 -26.95
CA LYS A 169 24.63 25.05 -25.49
C LYS A 169 23.28 25.01 -24.80
N LYS A 170 22.21 25.56 -25.40
CA LYS A 170 20.87 25.47 -24.87
C LYS A 170 20.32 24.04 -24.97
N PHE A 171 20.59 23.32 -26.06
CA PHE A 171 20.21 21.93 -26.23
C PHE A 171 20.94 21.04 -25.21
N LYS A 172 22.25 21.20 -25.06
CA LYS A 172 23.05 20.49 -24.07
C LYS A 172 22.46 20.67 -22.67
N LYS A 173 22.18 21.89 -22.26
CA LYS A 173 21.56 22.15 -20.95
C LYS A 173 20.23 21.47 -20.76
N LYS A 174 19.42 21.31 -21.83
CA LYS A 174 18.15 20.58 -21.75
C LYS A 174 18.39 19.09 -21.55
N PHE A 175 19.35 18.48 -22.26
CA PHE A 175 19.66 17.07 -22.09
C PHE A 175 20.27 16.77 -20.71
N ASP A 176 21.11 17.66 -20.18
CA ASP A 176 21.60 17.53 -18.80
C ASP A 176 20.44 17.57 -17.77
N ASP A 177 19.45 18.48 -17.94
CA ASP A 177 18.24 18.51 -17.10
C ASP A 177 17.40 17.25 -17.27
N TYR A 178 17.31 16.70 -18.49
CA TYR A 178 16.58 15.45 -18.73
C TYR A 178 17.24 14.25 -18.06
N SER A 179 18.57 14.13 -18.13
CA SER A 179 19.33 13.05 -17.47
C SER A 179 19.17 13.11 -15.94
N GLU A 180 19.40 14.30 -15.34
CA GLU A 180 19.23 14.49 -13.90
C GLU A 180 17.81 14.16 -13.43
N ARG A 181 16.79 14.62 -14.14
CA ARG A 181 15.39 14.37 -13.77
C ARG A 181 14.99 12.92 -13.96
N LYS A 182 15.48 12.25 -14.99
CA LYS A 182 15.19 10.84 -15.24
C LYS A 182 15.82 9.97 -14.16
N SER A 183 17.07 10.20 -13.80
CA SER A 183 17.76 9.54 -12.70
C SER A 183 17.00 9.70 -11.38
N LYS A 184 16.54 10.91 -11.08
CA LYS A 184 15.70 11.18 -9.90
C LYS A 184 14.37 10.44 -9.92
N TYR A 185 13.74 10.29 -11.09
CA TYR A 185 12.49 9.52 -11.17
C TYR A 185 12.72 8.04 -10.96
N GLU A 186 13.84 7.48 -11.41
CA GLU A 186 14.22 6.09 -11.16
C GLU A 186 14.48 5.84 -9.66
N GLU A 187 15.22 6.74 -9.01
CA GLU A 187 15.41 6.68 -7.55
C GLU A 187 14.07 6.73 -6.82
N GLN A 188 13.19 7.67 -7.19
CA GLN A 188 11.86 7.77 -6.57
C GLN A 188 10.99 6.53 -6.81
N LYS A 189 11.09 5.89 -7.96
CA LYS A 189 10.40 4.62 -8.25
C LYS A 189 10.93 3.49 -7.38
N SER A 190 12.24 3.41 -7.19
CA SER A 190 12.86 2.38 -6.33
C SER A 190 12.39 2.49 -4.88
N ILE A 191 12.23 3.72 -4.36
CA ILE A 191 11.69 3.98 -3.02
C ILE A 191 10.19 3.65 -2.95
N LEU A 192 9.42 3.96 -3.99
CA LEU A 192 7.97 3.73 -4.00
C LEU A 192 7.58 2.26 -3.94
N LYS A 193 8.29 1.41 -4.66
CA LYS A 193 7.90 0.00 -4.83
C LYS A 193 6.40 -0.11 -5.23
N ASP A 194 5.59 -0.77 -4.41
CA ASP A 194 4.14 -0.93 -4.63
C ASP A 194 3.27 0.21 -4.09
N ARG A 195 3.87 1.15 -3.35
CA ARG A 195 3.17 2.26 -2.72
C ARG A 195 2.73 3.32 -3.74
N ASN A 196 1.71 4.08 -3.38
CA ASN A 196 1.24 5.22 -4.18
C ASN A 196 1.97 6.53 -3.87
N SER A 197 2.62 6.60 -2.71
CA SER A 197 3.29 7.82 -2.23
C SER A 197 4.32 7.51 -1.15
N PHE A 198 5.25 8.44 -0.95
CA PHE A 198 6.14 8.46 0.21
C PHE A 198 6.44 9.92 0.62
N SER A 199 6.97 10.11 1.83
CA SER A 199 7.44 11.41 2.31
C SER A 199 8.91 11.60 1.99
N LYS A 200 9.31 12.79 1.50
CA LYS A 200 10.74 13.10 1.26
C LYS A 200 11.59 13.14 2.53
N THR A 201 10.96 13.31 3.68
CA THR A 201 11.66 13.38 4.97
C THR A 201 11.64 12.07 5.73
N ASP A 202 10.81 11.10 5.29
CA ASP A 202 10.73 9.75 5.83
C ASP A 202 10.26 8.84 4.69
N HIS A 203 11.23 8.19 4.01
CA HIS A 203 10.97 7.41 2.80
C HIS A 203 10.10 6.18 3.06
N ASP A 204 10.03 5.70 4.29
CA ASP A 204 9.21 4.55 4.66
C ASP A 204 7.76 4.93 4.96
N ALA A 205 7.50 6.18 5.33
CA ALA A 205 6.16 6.67 5.59
C ALA A 205 5.33 6.82 4.30
N THR A 206 4.12 6.28 4.31
CA THR A 206 3.15 6.41 3.21
C THR A 206 2.06 7.42 3.58
N PHE A 207 1.63 8.24 2.62
CA PHE A 207 0.51 9.16 2.86
C PHE A 207 -0.82 8.39 2.91
N MET A 208 -1.48 8.47 4.06
CA MET A 208 -2.72 7.77 4.34
C MET A 208 -3.70 8.63 5.14
N ARG A 209 -4.99 8.30 5.05
CA ARG A 209 -6.01 8.94 5.87
C ARG A 209 -5.92 8.41 7.30
N MET A 210 -5.80 9.30 8.27
CA MET A 210 -5.82 8.94 9.69
C MET A 210 -7.24 8.63 10.17
N LYS A 211 -7.38 7.76 11.18
CA LYS A 211 -8.69 7.47 11.81
C LYS A 211 -9.21 8.69 12.57
N GLU A 212 -8.32 9.47 13.17
CA GLU A 212 -8.61 10.69 13.95
C GLU A 212 -8.69 11.95 13.07
N ASP A 213 -9.36 11.89 11.94
CA ASP A 213 -9.64 13.08 11.11
C ASP A 213 -10.85 13.83 11.69
N HIS A 214 -10.62 14.61 12.75
CA HIS A 214 -11.67 15.39 13.44
C HIS A 214 -12.35 16.39 12.52
N MET A 215 -11.63 16.94 11.54
CA MET A 215 -12.16 17.90 10.58
C MET A 215 -12.93 17.24 9.44
N LYS A 216 -12.87 15.90 9.32
CA LYS A 216 -13.49 15.11 8.24
C LYS A 216 -13.20 15.63 6.84
N ASN A 217 -12.07 16.33 6.68
CA ASN A 217 -11.65 16.92 5.41
C ASN A 217 -10.89 15.92 4.51
N GLY A 218 -10.65 14.71 4.99
CA GLY A 218 -9.95 13.64 4.27
C GLY A 218 -8.48 13.91 4.05
N GLN A 219 -7.86 14.79 4.82
CA GLN A 219 -6.44 15.12 4.71
C GLN A 219 -5.58 13.87 4.87
N LEU A 220 -4.66 13.68 3.93
CA LEU A 220 -3.66 12.63 3.99
C LEU A 220 -2.46 13.11 4.80
N LYS A 221 -1.95 12.24 5.66
CA LYS A 221 -0.73 12.47 6.45
C LYS A 221 0.26 11.34 6.23
N PRO A 222 1.58 11.61 6.28
CA PRO A 222 2.58 10.54 6.27
C PRO A 222 2.41 9.71 7.53
N GLY A 223 2.39 8.40 7.38
CA GLY A 223 2.19 7.50 8.52
C GLY A 223 2.40 6.04 8.18
N TYR A 224 2.18 5.23 9.20
CA TYR A 224 2.29 3.79 9.18
C TYR A 224 0.97 3.15 9.58
N ASN A 225 0.73 1.98 9.07
CA ASN A 225 -0.37 1.12 9.48
C ASN A 225 0.17 0.15 10.54
N LEU A 226 -0.09 0.44 11.81
CA LEU A 226 0.26 -0.42 12.93
C LEU A 226 -0.75 -1.54 13.04
N GLN A 227 -0.30 -2.77 12.92
CA GLN A 227 -1.08 -3.98 13.18
C GLN A 227 -0.76 -4.47 14.58
N ILE A 228 -1.78 -4.87 15.33
CA ILE A 228 -1.65 -5.44 16.68
C ILE A 228 -2.45 -6.72 16.73
N ALA A 229 -1.86 -7.74 17.35
CA ALA A 229 -2.49 -8.99 17.69
C ALA A 229 -2.64 -9.06 19.21
N THR A 230 -3.85 -9.38 19.69
CA THR A 230 -4.17 -9.42 21.11
C THR A 230 -4.86 -10.73 21.51
N ASN A 231 -4.78 -11.05 22.78
CA ASN A 231 -5.66 -12.01 23.47
C ASN A 231 -5.84 -11.54 24.92
N SER A 232 -7.07 -11.52 25.41
CA SER A 232 -7.42 -11.04 26.76
C SER A 232 -6.90 -9.62 27.04
N GLN A 233 -6.86 -8.73 26.01
CA GLN A 233 -6.31 -7.36 26.02
C GLN A 233 -4.78 -7.30 26.20
N PHE A 234 -4.08 -8.41 26.25
CA PHE A 234 -2.62 -8.43 26.15
C PHE A 234 -2.18 -8.33 24.71
N VAL A 235 -1.18 -7.48 24.44
CA VAL A 235 -0.55 -7.40 23.11
C VAL A 235 0.39 -8.58 22.96
N LEU A 236 0.07 -9.47 22.02
CA LEU A 236 0.85 -10.67 21.71
C LEU A 236 1.90 -10.41 20.64
N SER A 237 1.57 -9.55 19.68
CA SER A 237 2.45 -9.19 18.59
C SER A 237 2.04 -7.85 17.99
N TYR A 238 2.98 -7.18 17.35
CA TYR A 238 2.73 -5.94 16.60
C TYR A 238 3.71 -5.80 15.46
N ASP A 239 3.30 -5.08 14.41
CA ASP A 239 4.18 -4.73 13.30
C ASP A 239 3.71 -3.45 12.60
N LEU A 240 4.64 -2.79 11.88
CA LEU A 240 4.43 -1.54 11.16
C LEU A 240 4.46 -1.76 9.66
N PHE A 241 3.34 -1.47 9.00
CA PHE A 241 3.21 -1.63 7.56
C PHE A 241 3.15 -0.27 6.84
N GLN A 242 3.81 -0.21 5.71
CA GLN A 242 3.74 0.93 4.79
C GLN A 242 2.44 0.97 3.99
N ASN A 243 1.71 -0.16 3.93
CA ASN A 243 0.47 -0.27 3.19
C ASN A 243 -0.71 0.30 3.99
N PRO A 244 -1.48 1.26 3.45
CA PRO A 244 -2.59 1.88 4.18
C PRO A 244 -3.83 1.00 4.32
N THR A 245 -3.89 -0.18 3.67
CA THR A 245 -5.05 -1.09 3.69
C THR A 245 -4.75 -2.34 4.49
N ASP A 246 -5.67 -2.69 5.40
CA ASP A 246 -5.51 -3.81 6.32
C ASP A 246 -5.56 -5.17 5.60
N THR A 247 -6.29 -5.28 4.50
CA THR A 247 -6.35 -6.50 3.67
C THR A 247 -4.96 -7.03 3.26
N ARG A 248 -3.98 -6.13 3.08
CA ARG A 248 -2.64 -6.47 2.60
C ARG A 248 -1.64 -6.75 3.72
N THR A 249 -1.99 -6.44 4.95
CA THR A 249 -1.10 -6.61 6.10
C THR A 249 -1.26 -7.95 6.78
N LEU A 250 -2.40 -8.63 6.57
CA LEU A 250 -2.75 -9.83 7.34
C LEU A 250 -1.77 -10.98 7.11
N ILE A 251 -1.55 -11.38 5.85
CA ILE A 251 -0.68 -12.52 5.53
C ILE A 251 0.75 -12.29 6.02
N PRO A 252 1.42 -11.15 5.71
CA PRO A 252 2.74 -10.87 6.25
C PRO A 252 2.79 -10.87 7.78
N PHE A 253 1.75 -10.32 8.41
CA PHE A 253 1.66 -10.26 9.87
C PHE A 253 1.51 -11.66 10.50
N LEU A 254 0.63 -12.51 9.97
CA LEU A 254 0.50 -13.90 10.42
C LEU A 254 1.79 -14.70 10.20
N THR A 255 2.46 -14.50 9.07
CA THR A 255 3.76 -15.14 8.80
C THR A 255 4.81 -14.72 9.83
N MET A 256 4.86 -13.44 10.17
CA MET A 256 5.77 -12.94 11.20
C MET A 256 5.46 -13.55 12.58
N ILE A 257 4.19 -13.59 12.98
CA ILE A 257 3.77 -14.20 14.25
C ILE A 257 4.17 -15.68 14.28
N GLN A 258 3.89 -16.43 13.22
CA GLN A 258 4.26 -17.85 13.12
C GLN A 258 5.77 -18.06 13.22
N ASN A 259 6.56 -17.22 12.57
CA ASN A 259 8.03 -17.30 12.62
C ASN A 259 8.57 -16.97 14.03
N THR A 260 7.96 -15.99 14.70
CA THR A 260 8.39 -15.55 16.05
C THR A 260 8.05 -16.58 17.13
N PHE A 261 6.84 -17.13 17.09
CA PHE A 261 6.35 -18.01 18.16
C PHE A 261 6.36 -19.50 17.79
N GLY A 262 6.55 -19.86 16.53
CA GLY A 262 6.54 -21.24 16.01
C GLY A 262 5.16 -21.80 15.77
N TYR A 263 4.09 -21.09 16.11
CA TYR A 263 2.70 -21.52 15.92
C TYR A 263 1.75 -20.34 15.72
N LEU A 264 0.54 -20.63 15.25
CA LEU A 264 -0.60 -19.71 15.24
C LEU A 264 -1.77 -20.36 16.01
N PRO A 265 -2.57 -19.57 16.76
CA PRO A 265 -3.83 -20.02 17.35
C PRO A 265 -4.80 -20.56 16.32
N GLU A 266 -5.76 -21.39 16.77
CA GLU A 266 -6.74 -22.02 15.88
C GLU A 266 -7.66 -20.99 15.20
N TYR A 267 -8.10 -19.98 15.92
CA TYR A 267 -9.02 -18.97 15.40
C TYR A 267 -8.29 -17.65 15.13
N ILE A 268 -8.31 -17.23 13.88
CA ILE A 268 -7.80 -15.92 13.45
C ILE A 268 -9.00 -14.97 13.34
N VAL A 269 -9.09 -14.02 14.26
CA VAL A 269 -10.24 -13.10 14.39
C VAL A 269 -9.84 -11.69 13.97
N ALA A 270 -10.55 -11.14 12.99
CA ALA A 270 -10.33 -9.75 12.55
C ALA A 270 -11.63 -9.11 12.01
N ASP A 271 -11.58 -7.84 11.68
CA ASP A 271 -12.73 -7.13 11.13
C ASP A 271 -12.91 -7.36 9.62
N ALA A 272 -13.98 -6.78 9.06
CA ALA A 272 -14.29 -6.89 7.64
C ALA A 272 -13.27 -6.23 6.71
N GLY A 273 -12.38 -5.39 7.22
CA GLY A 273 -11.28 -4.77 6.47
C GLY A 273 -10.24 -5.78 5.99
N TYR A 274 -10.15 -6.92 6.68
CA TYR A 274 -9.27 -8.03 6.33
C TYR A 274 -9.93 -9.08 5.43
N GLY A 275 -11.26 -9.05 5.28
CA GLY A 275 -12.04 -10.05 4.54
C GLY A 275 -11.78 -9.99 3.03
N SER A 276 -11.00 -10.91 2.52
CA SER A 276 -10.70 -11.07 1.10
C SER A 276 -10.51 -12.55 0.74
N GLU A 277 -10.73 -12.88 -0.53
CA GLU A 277 -10.51 -14.24 -1.04
C GLU A 277 -9.09 -14.74 -0.77
N GLN A 278 -8.09 -13.88 -1.02
CA GLN A 278 -6.68 -14.20 -0.78
C GLN A 278 -6.39 -14.50 0.70
N ASN A 279 -6.93 -13.68 1.62
CA ASN A 279 -6.70 -13.86 3.04
C ASN A 279 -7.39 -15.11 3.58
N TYR A 280 -8.62 -15.40 3.13
CA TYR A 280 -9.29 -16.64 3.53
C TYR A 280 -8.55 -17.87 3.03
N MET A 281 -8.12 -17.86 1.76
CA MET A 281 -7.34 -18.95 1.18
C MET A 281 -6.04 -19.18 1.98
N ALA A 282 -5.29 -18.11 2.24
CA ALA A 282 -4.05 -18.22 3.01
C ALA A 282 -4.29 -18.76 4.44
N ILE A 283 -5.32 -18.30 5.16
CA ILE A 283 -5.59 -18.77 6.52
C ILE A 283 -5.99 -20.25 6.51
N ILE A 284 -6.82 -20.68 5.57
CA ILE A 284 -7.34 -22.04 5.51
C ILE A 284 -6.31 -23.00 4.92
N ASP A 285 -5.73 -22.66 3.76
CA ASP A 285 -4.92 -23.58 2.97
C ASP A 285 -3.42 -23.52 3.36
N ASP A 286 -2.87 -22.30 3.59
CA ASP A 286 -1.44 -22.15 3.88
C ASP A 286 -1.14 -22.29 5.38
N PHE A 287 -1.96 -21.66 6.25
CA PHE A 287 -1.77 -21.70 7.70
C PHE A 287 -2.54 -22.83 8.39
N ASN A 288 -3.48 -23.50 7.72
CA ASN A 288 -4.35 -24.53 8.26
C ASN A 288 -5.07 -24.06 9.54
N LYS A 289 -5.70 -22.89 9.48
CA LYS A 289 -6.40 -22.21 10.58
C LYS A 289 -7.82 -21.80 10.18
N THR A 290 -8.62 -21.47 11.17
CA THR A 290 -10.03 -21.09 10.99
C THR A 290 -10.18 -19.57 11.01
N PRO A 291 -10.56 -18.92 9.89
CA PRO A 291 -10.81 -17.48 9.86
C PRO A 291 -12.17 -17.15 10.47
N LEU A 292 -12.18 -16.30 11.48
CA LEU A 292 -13.39 -15.63 12.01
C LEU A 292 -13.33 -14.15 11.61
N ILE A 293 -13.40 -13.90 10.31
CA ILE A 293 -13.26 -12.58 9.69
C ILE A 293 -14.50 -12.37 8.82
N THR A 294 -15.25 -11.30 9.07
CA THR A 294 -16.38 -10.95 8.21
C THR A 294 -15.92 -10.35 6.89
N TYR A 295 -16.75 -10.38 5.86
CA TYR A 295 -16.50 -9.68 4.60
C TYR A 295 -17.29 -8.37 4.53
N GLY A 296 -16.89 -7.44 3.66
CA GLY A 296 -17.40 -6.07 3.62
C GLY A 296 -18.91 -5.91 3.45
N MET A 297 -19.62 -6.93 2.93
CA MET A 297 -21.07 -6.93 2.76
C MET A 297 -21.81 -7.79 3.80
N PHE A 298 -21.12 -8.41 4.75
CA PHE A 298 -21.65 -9.42 5.68
C PHE A 298 -22.94 -8.99 6.42
N ILE A 299 -23.00 -7.74 6.88
CA ILE A 299 -24.20 -7.19 7.54
C ILE A 299 -25.24 -6.80 6.50
N LYS A 300 -24.81 -6.19 5.38
CA LYS A 300 -25.69 -5.65 4.36
C LYS A 300 -26.45 -6.74 3.62
N ASP A 301 -25.81 -7.87 3.32
CA ASP A 301 -26.41 -9.04 2.64
C ASP A 301 -27.60 -9.62 3.43
N LYS A 302 -27.63 -9.41 4.75
CA LYS A 302 -28.70 -9.90 5.63
C LYS A 302 -29.89 -8.96 5.74
N THR A 303 -29.76 -7.72 5.25
CA THR A 303 -30.82 -6.70 5.34
C THR A 303 -31.98 -7.00 4.39
N ARG A 304 -33.21 -6.65 4.82
CA ARG A 304 -34.43 -6.78 3.99
C ARG A 304 -34.28 -6.03 2.67
N LYS A 305 -33.73 -4.80 2.70
CA LYS A 305 -33.50 -3.97 1.51
C LYS A 305 -32.61 -4.67 0.47
N PHE A 306 -31.53 -5.31 0.92
CA PHE A 306 -30.63 -6.02 0.03
C PHE A 306 -31.30 -7.24 -0.60
N LYS A 307 -32.03 -8.04 0.21
CA LYS A 307 -32.72 -9.24 -0.22
C LYS A 307 -33.91 -8.96 -1.13
N SER A 308 -34.55 -7.79 -0.98
CA SER A 308 -35.71 -7.39 -1.81
C SER A 308 -35.32 -6.66 -3.10
N ASP A 309 -34.02 -6.35 -3.31
CA ASP A 309 -33.56 -5.69 -4.53
C ASP A 309 -33.55 -6.68 -5.70
N ILE A 310 -34.53 -6.54 -6.59
CA ILE A 310 -34.70 -7.40 -7.77
C ILE A 310 -33.60 -7.20 -8.83
N PHE A 311 -32.89 -6.05 -8.82
CA PHE A 311 -31.80 -5.78 -9.76
C PHE A 311 -30.44 -6.24 -9.26
N ASN A 312 -30.36 -6.67 -8.00
CA ASN A 312 -29.15 -7.28 -7.46
C ASN A 312 -29.01 -8.71 -7.98
N THR A 313 -27.99 -8.97 -8.77
CA THR A 313 -27.74 -10.28 -9.40
C THR A 313 -27.53 -11.44 -8.39
N GLN A 314 -27.22 -11.13 -7.14
CA GLN A 314 -27.10 -12.16 -6.07
C GLN A 314 -28.47 -12.71 -5.65
N ASN A 315 -29.56 -11.97 -5.91
CA ASN A 315 -30.92 -12.38 -5.58
C ASN A 315 -31.61 -13.09 -6.74
N TRP A 316 -30.95 -13.22 -7.89
CA TRP A 316 -31.54 -13.84 -9.07
C TRP A 316 -31.57 -15.34 -8.94
N LYS A 317 -32.66 -15.95 -9.43
CA LYS A 317 -32.82 -17.40 -9.43
C LYS A 317 -31.72 -18.01 -10.31
N TYR A 318 -31.05 -19.01 -9.81
CA TYR A 318 -30.07 -19.80 -10.52
C TYR A 318 -30.66 -21.18 -10.82
N ASP A 319 -30.58 -21.59 -12.06
CA ASP A 319 -30.95 -22.90 -12.54
C ASP A 319 -29.68 -23.76 -12.64
N GLU A 320 -29.54 -24.71 -11.72
CA GLU A 320 -28.35 -25.56 -11.64
C GLU A 320 -28.27 -26.56 -12.81
N LEU A 321 -29.42 -27.01 -13.35
CA LEU A 321 -29.43 -27.98 -14.44
C LEU A 321 -28.89 -27.40 -15.73
N ASN A 322 -29.24 -26.14 -15.99
CA ASN A 322 -28.87 -25.45 -17.25
C ASN A 322 -27.67 -24.51 -17.07
N ASP A 323 -27.09 -24.39 -15.83
CA ASP A 323 -26.01 -23.43 -15.48
C ASP A 323 -26.36 -22.00 -15.97
N GLU A 324 -27.54 -21.49 -15.60
CA GLU A 324 -28.03 -20.18 -16.04
C GLU A 324 -28.72 -19.39 -14.91
N PHE A 325 -28.71 -18.06 -15.02
CA PHE A 325 -29.49 -17.17 -14.16
C PHE A 325 -30.77 -16.72 -14.85
N ILE A 326 -31.83 -16.52 -14.09
CA ILE A 326 -33.10 -15.94 -14.57
C ILE A 326 -33.18 -14.49 -14.06
N CYS A 327 -33.23 -13.54 -15.01
CA CYS A 327 -33.32 -12.13 -14.65
C CYS A 327 -34.75 -11.70 -14.26
N PRO A 328 -34.99 -10.51 -13.70
CA PRO A 328 -36.31 -10.03 -13.29
C PRO A 328 -37.34 -9.94 -14.47
N ASN A 329 -36.86 -9.88 -15.70
CA ASN A 329 -37.71 -9.93 -16.91
C ASN A 329 -37.83 -11.35 -17.52
N ASN A 330 -37.60 -12.38 -16.69
CA ASN A 330 -37.68 -13.80 -17.07
C ASN A 330 -36.77 -14.21 -18.26
N LYS A 331 -35.76 -13.39 -18.59
CA LYS A 331 -34.77 -13.80 -19.59
C LYS A 331 -33.68 -14.65 -18.95
N ARG A 332 -33.24 -15.65 -19.72
CA ARG A 332 -32.15 -16.55 -19.33
C ARG A 332 -30.80 -15.89 -19.58
N ILE A 333 -29.88 -16.08 -18.68
CA ILE A 333 -28.52 -15.57 -18.75
C ILE A 333 -27.60 -16.77 -18.61
N GLY A 334 -27.26 -17.35 -19.74
CA GLY A 334 -26.50 -18.59 -19.82
C GLY A 334 -25.00 -18.39 -19.58
N PHE A 335 -24.34 -19.50 -19.24
CA PHE A 335 -22.90 -19.54 -19.16
C PHE A 335 -22.27 -19.22 -20.53
N LYS A 336 -21.28 -18.31 -20.52
CA LYS A 336 -20.59 -17.92 -21.75
C LYS A 336 -19.15 -18.45 -21.79
N ARG A 337 -18.39 -18.22 -20.72
CA ARG A 337 -16.98 -18.65 -20.63
C ARG A 337 -16.43 -18.51 -19.22
N TYR A 338 -15.32 -19.18 -18.98
CA TYR A 338 -14.46 -18.88 -17.85
C TYR A 338 -13.66 -17.60 -18.12
N ALA A 339 -13.42 -16.82 -17.08
CA ALA A 339 -12.64 -15.60 -17.13
C ALA A 339 -11.81 -15.49 -15.85
N TYR A 340 -10.70 -14.80 -15.94
CA TYR A 340 -9.90 -14.48 -14.74
C TYR A 340 -9.59 -13.00 -14.70
N ARG A 341 -9.30 -12.50 -13.50
CA ARG A 341 -8.80 -11.14 -13.28
C ARG A 341 -7.67 -11.19 -12.28
N ASN A 342 -6.56 -10.61 -12.64
CA ASN A 342 -5.50 -10.33 -11.68
C ASN A 342 -5.80 -9.01 -10.99
N ASP A 343 -5.59 -8.96 -9.69
CA ASP A 343 -5.55 -7.69 -9.02
C ASP A 343 -4.21 -6.97 -9.33
N ARG A 344 -4.07 -5.73 -8.90
CA ARG A 344 -2.84 -4.95 -9.16
C ARG A 344 -1.57 -5.54 -8.50
N TYR A 345 -1.71 -6.54 -7.65
CA TYR A 345 -0.64 -7.20 -6.91
C TYR A 345 -0.41 -8.65 -7.37
N GLY A 346 -1.05 -9.06 -8.46
CA GLY A 346 -0.85 -10.34 -9.10
C GLY A 346 -1.75 -11.47 -8.60
N PHE A 347 -2.61 -11.25 -7.59
CA PHE A 347 -3.53 -12.29 -7.14
C PHE A 347 -4.60 -12.56 -8.20
N LYS A 348 -4.63 -13.80 -8.70
CA LYS A 348 -5.56 -14.25 -9.73
C LYS A 348 -6.87 -14.70 -9.12
N ARG A 349 -7.98 -14.17 -9.64
CA ARG A 349 -9.35 -14.58 -9.31
C ARG A 349 -10.01 -15.18 -10.50
N ASP A 350 -10.64 -16.33 -10.32
CA ASP A 350 -11.36 -17.03 -11.38
C ASP A 350 -12.86 -16.75 -11.30
N PHE A 351 -13.47 -16.59 -12.47
CA PHE A 351 -14.88 -16.25 -12.60
C PHE A 351 -15.54 -17.11 -13.68
N LYS A 352 -16.82 -17.47 -13.46
CA LYS A 352 -17.72 -17.80 -14.55
C LYS A 352 -18.40 -16.52 -15.04
N LEU A 353 -18.36 -16.29 -16.34
CA LEU A 353 -19.05 -15.19 -17.00
C LEU A 353 -20.34 -15.73 -17.62
N TYR A 354 -21.45 -15.13 -17.25
CA TYR A 354 -22.77 -15.35 -17.83
C TYR A 354 -23.20 -14.11 -18.60
N GLU A 355 -23.88 -14.26 -19.72
CA GLU A 355 -24.35 -13.14 -20.53
C GLU A 355 -25.74 -13.43 -21.08
N CYS A 356 -26.61 -12.42 -21.06
CA CYS A 356 -27.91 -12.46 -21.69
C CYS A 356 -27.76 -12.32 -23.20
N ASP A 357 -28.48 -13.10 -23.98
CA ASP A 357 -28.39 -13.08 -25.46
C ASP A 357 -28.80 -11.74 -26.01
N ASP A 358 -29.94 -11.19 -25.57
CA ASP A 358 -30.43 -9.88 -26.01
C ASP A 358 -31.14 -9.11 -24.89
N CYS A 359 -30.64 -7.91 -24.61
CA CYS A 359 -31.25 -6.94 -23.70
C CYS A 359 -31.74 -5.67 -24.42
N SER A 360 -31.73 -5.60 -25.75
CA SER A 360 -32.01 -4.37 -26.52
C SER A 360 -33.42 -3.86 -26.29
N ALA A 361 -34.43 -4.72 -26.41
CA ALA A 361 -35.86 -4.41 -26.26
C ALA A 361 -36.39 -4.67 -24.83
N CYS A 362 -35.53 -4.71 -23.80
CA CYS A 362 -35.93 -5.01 -22.43
C CYS A 362 -36.53 -3.77 -21.74
N SER A 363 -37.79 -3.86 -21.28
CA SER A 363 -38.49 -2.78 -20.57
C SER A 363 -37.78 -2.36 -19.26
N LEU A 364 -37.07 -3.28 -18.63
CA LEU A 364 -36.33 -3.03 -17.39
C LEU A 364 -34.87 -2.61 -17.62
N ARG A 365 -34.44 -2.41 -18.87
CA ARG A 365 -33.05 -2.15 -19.23
C ARG A 365 -32.43 -0.94 -18.47
N GLN A 366 -33.18 0.17 -18.41
CA GLN A 366 -32.72 1.41 -17.79
C GLN A 366 -32.43 1.26 -16.27
N GLN A 367 -33.20 0.38 -15.60
CA GLN A 367 -33.01 0.12 -14.15
C GLN A 367 -31.97 -0.97 -13.90
N CYS A 368 -31.82 -1.92 -14.82
CA CYS A 368 -30.93 -3.07 -14.70
C CYS A 368 -29.50 -2.77 -15.11
N MET A 369 -29.27 -1.80 -15.99
CA MET A 369 -27.97 -1.49 -16.58
C MET A 369 -27.62 -0.01 -16.43
N LYS A 370 -26.31 0.30 -16.53
CA LYS A 370 -25.85 1.70 -16.54
C LYS A 370 -26.44 2.44 -17.77
N PRO A 371 -26.78 3.71 -17.62
CA PRO A 371 -27.16 4.55 -18.77
C PRO A 371 -26.12 4.44 -19.90
N ASN A 372 -26.58 4.42 -21.15
CA ASN A 372 -25.72 4.34 -22.34
C ASN A 372 -24.90 3.05 -22.51
N SER A 373 -25.15 2.00 -21.74
CA SER A 373 -24.53 0.69 -21.99
C SER A 373 -25.01 0.07 -23.28
N LYS A 374 -24.09 -0.19 -24.21
CA LYS A 374 -24.37 -0.88 -25.50
C LYS A 374 -24.34 -2.41 -25.38
N SER A 375 -23.77 -2.95 -24.28
CA SER A 375 -23.65 -4.40 -24.09
C SER A 375 -24.90 -5.01 -23.48
N ASN A 376 -25.01 -6.34 -23.56
CA ASN A 376 -26.02 -7.11 -22.83
C ASN A 376 -25.64 -7.26 -21.35
N LYS A 377 -26.60 -7.67 -20.51
CA LYS A 377 -26.35 -7.91 -19.07
C LYS A 377 -25.37 -9.06 -18.91
N LYS A 378 -24.32 -8.79 -18.11
CA LYS A 378 -23.31 -9.79 -17.76
C LYS A 378 -23.28 -9.99 -16.25
N ILE A 379 -23.09 -11.24 -15.83
CA ILE A 379 -22.85 -11.64 -14.44
C ILE A 379 -21.47 -12.30 -14.40
N MET A 380 -20.64 -11.82 -13.53
CA MET A 380 -19.37 -12.49 -13.21
C MET A 380 -19.47 -13.07 -11.81
N LYS A 381 -19.46 -14.40 -11.70
CA LYS A 381 -19.56 -15.10 -10.43
C LYS A 381 -18.22 -15.74 -10.08
N ASN A 382 -17.68 -15.37 -8.92
CA ASN A 382 -16.49 -15.99 -8.33
C ASN A 382 -16.96 -17.06 -7.35
N TYR A 383 -16.78 -18.32 -7.69
CA TYR A 383 -17.23 -19.44 -6.86
C TYR A 383 -16.39 -19.62 -5.60
N ASN A 384 -15.09 -19.37 -5.67
CA ASN A 384 -14.23 -19.42 -4.48
C ASN A 384 -14.69 -18.38 -3.44
N TRP A 385 -15.00 -17.18 -3.90
CA TRP A 385 -15.52 -16.12 -3.03
C TRP A 385 -16.87 -16.51 -2.39
N GLU A 386 -17.80 -17.08 -3.15
CA GLU A 386 -19.08 -17.55 -2.64
C GLU A 386 -18.91 -18.71 -1.63
N TYR A 387 -17.97 -19.62 -1.90
CA TYR A 387 -17.61 -20.71 -1.00
C TYR A 387 -17.09 -20.16 0.34
N PHE A 388 -16.11 -19.25 0.32
CA PHE A 388 -15.61 -18.63 1.55
C PHE A 388 -16.68 -17.85 2.31
N LYS A 389 -17.55 -17.12 1.62
CA LYS A 389 -18.69 -16.45 2.26
C LYS A 389 -19.63 -17.44 2.96
N ALA A 390 -19.93 -18.55 2.34
CA ALA A 390 -20.77 -19.59 2.92
C ALA A 390 -20.11 -20.19 4.17
N GLN A 391 -18.83 -20.53 4.10
CA GLN A 391 -18.05 -21.02 5.24
C GLN A 391 -18.03 -20.03 6.42
N ILE A 392 -17.74 -18.76 6.15
CA ILE A 392 -17.73 -17.72 7.20
C ILE A 392 -19.11 -17.52 7.80
N ASN A 393 -20.18 -17.53 7.01
CA ASN A 393 -21.54 -17.43 7.52
C ASN A 393 -21.89 -18.64 8.41
N GLN A 394 -21.51 -19.84 8.02
CA GLN A 394 -21.69 -21.04 8.81
C GLN A 394 -20.94 -20.93 10.14
N LYS A 395 -19.65 -20.67 10.09
CA LYS A 395 -18.79 -20.56 11.29
C LYS A 395 -19.29 -19.48 12.25
N LEU A 396 -19.64 -18.29 11.77
CA LEU A 396 -20.16 -17.21 12.61
C LEU A 396 -21.63 -17.42 13.07
N SER A 397 -22.31 -18.46 12.63
CA SER A 397 -23.62 -18.88 13.16
C SER A 397 -23.54 -19.91 14.29
N GLU A 398 -22.43 -20.62 14.41
CA GLU A 398 -22.14 -21.57 15.50
C GLU A 398 -22.02 -20.80 16.84
N PRO A 399 -22.61 -21.27 17.94
CA PRO A 399 -22.60 -20.53 19.21
C PRO A 399 -21.20 -20.23 19.75
N GLU A 400 -20.29 -21.18 19.64
CA GLU A 400 -18.93 -21.08 20.16
C GLU A 400 -18.12 -20.01 19.39
N THR A 401 -18.01 -20.16 18.09
CA THR A 401 -17.22 -19.22 17.25
C THR A 401 -17.85 -17.83 17.17
N LYS A 402 -19.18 -17.73 17.26
CA LYS A 402 -19.90 -16.47 17.43
C LYS A 402 -19.51 -15.76 18.73
N LYS A 403 -19.36 -16.50 19.83
CA LYS A 403 -18.90 -15.97 21.11
C LYS A 403 -17.47 -15.46 20.99
N ILE A 404 -16.56 -16.23 20.39
CA ILE A 404 -15.19 -15.83 20.14
C ILE A 404 -15.16 -14.54 19.29
N TYR A 405 -15.89 -14.51 18.16
CA TYR A 405 -15.93 -13.32 17.31
C TYR A 405 -16.45 -12.08 18.05
N SER A 406 -17.44 -12.22 18.95
CA SER A 406 -17.99 -11.09 19.71
C SER A 406 -16.98 -10.47 20.68
N GLN A 407 -15.99 -11.23 21.14
CA GLN A 407 -14.93 -10.77 22.03
C GLN A 407 -13.99 -9.78 21.35
N ARG A 408 -13.90 -9.77 20.01
CA ARG A 408 -13.00 -8.91 19.25
C ARG A 408 -13.03 -7.45 19.70
N LYS A 409 -14.23 -6.87 19.87
CA LYS A 409 -14.36 -5.48 20.30
C LYS A 409 -13.84 -5.24 21.72
N ILE A 410 -14.09 -6.18 22.61
CA ILE A 410 -13.69 -6.08 24.01
C ILE A 410 -12.19 -6.31 24.16
N ASP A 411 -11.59 -7.02 23.25
CA ASP A 411 -10.18 -7.40 23.29
C ASP A 411 -9.28 -6.32 22.69
N VAL A 412 -9.56 -5.85 21.48
CA VAL A 412 -8.66 -4.97 20.71
C VAL A 412 -8.94 -3.47 20.93
N GLU A 413 -10.22 -3.06 20.98
CA GLU A 413 -10.56 -1.63 21.07
C GLU A 413 -9.99 -0.94 22.32
N PRO A 414 -10.03 -1.56 23.53
CA PRO A 414 -9.43 -0.96 24.72
C PRO A 414 -7.91 -0.78 24.60
N VAL A 415 -7.21 -1.70 23.94
CA VAL A 415 -5.76 -1.62 23.74
C VAL A 415 -5.41 -0.38 22.91
N PHE A 416 -6.13 -0.14 21.81
CA PHE A 416 -5.92 1.08 21.01
C PHE A 416 -6.34 2.34 21.77
N GLY A 417 -7.42 2.28 22.54
CA GLY A 417 -7.86 3.39 23.41
C GLY A 417 -6.77 3.74 24.42
N PHE A 418 -6.22 2.75 25.11
CA PHE A 418 -5.14 2.94 26.06
C PHE A 418 -3.88 3.52 25.38
N MET A 419 -3.47 2.93 24.27
CA MET A 419 -2.29 3.36 23.53
C MET A 419 -2.40 4.83 23.08
N LYS A 420 -3.54 5.23 22.52
CA LYS A 420 -3.72 6.57 21.95
C LYS A 420 -4.14 7.61 22.98
N ALA A 421 -5.14 7.32 23.82
CA ALA A 421 -5.69 8.29 24.75
C ALA A 421 -4.86 8.42 26.03
N ILE A 422 -4.35 7.31 26.56
CA ILE A 422 -3.59 7.31 27.83
C ILE A 422 -2.10 7.50 27.57
N LEU A 423 -1.51 6.75 26.64
CA LEU A 423 -0.08 6.85 26.33
C LEU A 423 0.25 7.98 25.34
N GLY A 424 -0.76 8.58 24.68
CA GLY A 424 -0.56 9.64 23.69
C GLY A 424 0.16 9.20 22.43
N PHE A 425 0.20 7.89 22.13
CA PHE A 425 0.91 7.34 20.99
C PHE A 425 0.09 7.45 19.71
N THR A 426 -0.07 8.67 19.20
CA THR A 426 -0.75 8.97 17.93
C THR A 426 0.21 9.30 16.81
N ARG A 427 1.48 9.59 17.18
CA ARG A 427 2.55 9.96 16.25
C ARG A 427 3.87 9.37 16.69
N MET A 428 4.70 8.97 15.73
CA MET A 428 6.09 8.57 15.98
C MET A 428 6.90 9.77 16.51
N SER A 429 7.69 9.56 17.55
CA SER A 429 8.53 10.60 18.15
C SER A 429 9.93 10.68 17.51
N VAL A 430 10.34 9.63 16.82
CA VAL A 430 11.63 9.47 16.12
C VAL A 430 11.38 8.94 14.72
N ARG A 431 12.38 9.07 13.86
CA ARG A 431 12.42 8.46 12.53
C ARG A 431 13.09 7.12 12.59
#